data_ffb126954c847c3a70cb3d9fbb6dcddf
#
_entry.id   ffb126954c847c3a70cb3d9fbb6dcddf
#
_cell.length_a   1.000
_cell.length_b   1.000
_cell.length_c   1.000
_cell.angle_alpha   90.00
_cell.angle_beta   90.00
_cell.angle_gamma   90.00
#
_symmetry.space_group_name_H-M   'P 1'
#
loop_
_entity.id
_entity.type
_entity.pdbx_description
1 polymer ?
#
loop_
_entity_poly.entity_id
_entity_poly.type
_entity_poly.pdbx_seq_one_letter_code
_entity_poly.pdbx_strand_id
1 'polypeptide(L)'
;MKKEELLIERLKKYRRSDMYPFHMPGHKRAEGIKLSFPDPFSVDITEIDGFDNLHHPEGILKESMKWASSLYGSDHTWYLVNGSTCGLLSAISAAVPHRGKILVSRNCHKAVYHGIYLNHLEAVYVYPQSVPGLGIQGGILPEDVENALKKDPDIQAVLMVSPTYDGIVSDVKAIAEIVHKAGLPLIVDEAHGAHFAYGDAFPKSALELGADAVIQSVHKTLPSLTQTALLHVKNNRPDGGCYLDVKKVERYLQIYQSSSPSYVLMASIENSIFLMDQYRKEGKVAEFEAALLKIRKKLGKMKPLRLVERDLRGTAGIFDVDISKIVVSVRGSGLTGEMLSQILREKYHLEMEMCGADYVTAIAAIGDSKKGLKRLKKALLEIDKELEKNGNICNDDPDENVYSRHAKQVMPVFKAMDGEKEAVPLKESCGRICGEFAYIYPPGIPLLAPGEQITEEILETLQDYIKKDLPVQGMEDTDLVTIQVMALSGGRSV
;
A
#
# COMPACT_ATOMS: atom_id res chain seq x y z
N MET A 1 32.89 -13.83 4.90
CA MET A 1 31.58 -13.94 5.55
C MET A 1 31.46 -15.33 6.17
N LYS A 2 31.20 -15.46 7.44
CA LYS A 2 31.04 -16.76 8.10
C LYS A 2 29.66 -17.35 7.75
N LYS A 3 29.53 -18.70 7.81
CA LYS A 3 28.28 -19.39 7.43
C LYS A 3 27.07 -18.88 8.24
N GLU A 4 27.27 -18.58 9.52
CA GLU A 4 26.22 -18.07 10.42
C GLU A 4 25.74 -16.65 10.07
N GLU A 5 26.51 -15.91 9.27
CA GLU A 5 26.19 -14.54 8.82
C GLU A 5 25.36 -14.54 7.53
N LEU A 6 25.20 -15.70 6.87
CA LEU A 6 24.39 -15.81 5.66
C LEU A 6 22.91 -15.51 5.94
N LEU A 7 22.26 -14.82 5.00
CA LEU A 7 20.83 -14.51 5.10
C LEU A 7 20.00 -15.76 5.38
N ILE A 8 20.30 -16.88 4.70
CA ILE A 8 19.55 -18.13 4.89
C ILE A 8 19.64 -18.65 6.33
N GLU A 9 20.76 -18.50 7.01
CA GLU A 9 20.90 -18.94 8.40
C GLU A 9 20.14 -18.00 9.36
N ARG A 10 20.11 -16.69 9.07
CA ARG A 10 19.28 -15.72 9.80
C ARG A 10 17.79 -16.04 9.64
N LEU A 11 17.33 -16.36 8.43
CA LEU A 11 15.96 -16.77 8.15
C LEU A 11 15.57 -18.07 8.89
N LYS A 12 16.49 -19.07 8.91
CA LYS A 12 16.29 -20.32 9.70
C LYS A 12 16.17 -20.03 11.20
N LYS A 13 17.00 -19.12 11.74
CA LYS A 13 16.93 -18.70 13.14
C LYS A 13 15.61 -17.99 13.43
N TYR A 14 15.19 -17.03 12.58
CA TYR A 14 13.92 -16.35 12.71
C TYR A 14 12.73 -17.31 12.66
N ARG A 15 12.72 -18.28 11.72
CA ARG A 15 11.69 -19.32 11.64
C ARG A 15 11.51 -20.10 12.93
N ARG A 16 12.61 -20.34 13.69
CA ARG A 16 12.59 -21.09 14.97
C ARG A 16 12.32 -20.22 16.19
N SER A 17 12.27 -18.90 16.02
CA SER A 17 12.02 -17.97 17.13
C SER A 17 10.55 -18.00 17.57
N ASP A 18 10.28 -17.54 18.80
CA ASP A 18 8.91 -17.34 19.31
C ASP A 18 8.28 -16.02 18.80
N MET A 19 8.93 -15.32 17.88
CA MET A 19 8.43 -14.08 17.30
C MET A 19 7.19 -14.35 16.45
N TYR A 20 6.04 -13.74 16.79
CA TYR A 20 4.79 -13.89 16.04
C TYR A 20 4.65 -12.78 14.99
N PRO A 21 4.43 -13.11 13.69
CA PRO A 21 4.46 -12.14 12.61
C PRO A 21 3.10 -11.47 12.39
N PHE A 22 2.90 -10.25 12.88
CA PHE A 22 1.79 -9.39 12.46
C PHE A 22 2.16 -8.49 11.27
N HIS A 23 3.20 -8.90 10.54
CA HIS A 23 3.66 -8.30 9.28
C HIS A 23 3.31 -9.18 8.07
N MET A 24 3.48 -8.64 6.86
CA MET A 24 3.42 -9.40 5.61
C MET A 24 4.55 -10.47 5.57
N PRO A 25 4.39 -11.59 4.89
CA PRO A 25 3.26 -12.02 4.04
C PRO A 25 2.04 -12.56 4.79
N GLY A 26 0.88 -12.55 4.10
CA GLY A 26 -0.41 -13.00 4.67
C GLY A 26 -0.50 -14.48 5.04
N HIS A 27 0.43 -15.33 4.58
CA HIS A 27 0.48 -16.75 5.00
C HIS A 27 0.91 -16.95 6.47
N LYS A 28 1.49 -15.93 7.13
CA LYS A 28 1.84 -15.95 8.56
C LYS A 28 2.64 -17.19 8.98
N ARG A 29 3.58 -17.64 8.15
CA ARG A 29 4.32 -18.90 8.34
C ARG A 29 3.41 -20.14 8.45
N ALA A 30 2.17 -20.04 7.94
CA ALA A 30 1.14 -21.08 7.97
C ALA A 30 0.72 -21.55 9.38
N GLU A 31 0.83 -20.69 10.40
CA GLU A 31 0.47 -21.06 11.79
C GLU A 31 -1.03 -21.32 11.98
N GLY A 32 -1.90 -20.67 11.19
CA GLY A 32 -3.36 -20.79 11.28
C GLY A 32 -4.01 -21.63 10.18
N ILE A 33 -3.24 -22.04 9.17
CA ILE A 33 -3.76 -22.70 7.97
C ILE A 33 -2.89 -23.91 7.58
N LYS A 34 -3.48 -24.87 6.85
CA LYS A 34 -2.72 -25.91 6.15
C LYS A 34 -2.36 -25.39 4.76
N LEU A 35 -1.13 -24.98 4.57
CA LEU A 35 -0.55 -24.74 3.25
C LEU A 35 0.14 -26.02 2.78
N SER A 36 -0.37 -26.60 1.70
CA SER A 36 0.34 -27.64 0.95
C SER A 36 1.00 -26.97 -0.23
N PHE A 37 2.31 -26.82 -0.18
CA PHE A 37 3.10 -26.32 -1.30
C PHE A 37 4.35 -27.22 -1.39
N PRO A 38 4.71 -27.70 -2.58
CA PRO A 38 5.88 -28.55 -2.76
C PRO A 38 7.17 -27.78 -2.46
N ASP A 39 8.28 -28.50 -2.28
CA ASP A 39 9.59 -27.87 -2.23
C ASP A 39 9.81 -27.05 -3.50
N PRO A 40 10.11 -25.74 -3.40
CA PRO A 40 10.26 -24.87 -4.57
C PRO A 40 11.23 -25.40 -5.61
N PHE A 41 12.36 -25.96 -5.20
CA PHE A 41 13.34 -26.52 -6.13
C PHE A 41 12.83 -27.71 -6.95
N SER A 42 11.82 -28.42 -6.45
CA SER A 42 11.25 -29.59 -7.12
C SER A 42 10.23 -29.23 -8.21
N VAL A 43 9.78 -27.97 -8.25
CA VAL A 43 8.71 -27.47 -9.15
C VAL A 43 9.12 -26.17 -9.86
N ASP A 44 10.35 -25.74 -9.73
CA ASP A 44 10.86 -24.56 -10.43
C ASP A 44 11.25 -24.94 -11.85
N ILE A 45 10.47 -24.45 -12.80
CA ILE A 45 10.61 -24.71 -14.24
C ILE A 45 10.52 -23.39 -15.01
N THR A 46 10.81 -23.46 -16.29
CA THR A 46 10.52 -22.39 -17.27
C THR A 46 9.39 -22.81 -18.22
N GLU A 47 9.21 -22.13 -19.33
CA GLU A 47 8.19 -22.40 -20.36
C GLU A 47 8.51 -23.72 -21.12
N ILE A 48 8.16 -24.85 -20.53
CA ILE A 48 8.27 -26.16 -21.13
C ILE A 48 6.91 -26.66 -21.63
N ASP A 49 6.91 -27.66 -22.53
CA ASP A 49 5.71 -28.24 -23.08
C ASP A 49 4.73 -28.70 -21.99
N GLY A 50 3.47 -28.28 -22.11
CA GLY A 50 2.38 -28.62 -21.17
C GLY A 50 2.19 -27.63 -20.01
N PHE A 51 3.05 -26.61 -19.86
CA PHE A 51 2.94 -25.64 -18.75
C PHE A 51 2.61 -24.20 -19.16
N ASP A 52 2.38 -23.94 -20.47
CA ASP A 52 1.97 -22.65 -21.00
C ASP A 52 3.05 -21.55 -20.86
N ASN A 53 2.74 -20.32 -21.28
CA ASN A 53 3.63 -19.16 -21.20
C ASN A 53 2.84 -17.95 -20.67
N LEU A 54 3.32 -17.32 -19.59
CA LEU A 54 2.62 -16.18 -18.97
C LEU A 54 2.43 -14.99 -19.94
N HIS A 55 3.39 -14.77 -20.83
CA HIS A 55 3.35 -13.66 -21.79
C HIS A 55 2.55 -13.96 -23.05
N HIS A 56 2.18 -15.25 -23.26
CA HIS A 56 1.32 -15.70 -24.37
C HIS A 56 0.47 -16.90 -23.92
N PRO A 57 -0.44 -16.68 -22.97
CA PRO A 57 -1.20 -17.79 -22.37
C PRO A 57 -2.25 -18.34 -23.34
N GLU A 58 -2.18 -19.64 -23.63
CA GLU A 58 -3.11 -20.36 -24.48
C GLU A 58 -3.78 -21.54 -23.77
N GLY A 59 -3.16 -22.08 -22.74
CA GLY A 59 -3.56 -23.29 -22.02
C GLY A 59 -3.87 -23.06 -20.54
N ILE A 60 -3.14 -23.77 -19.67
CA ILE A 60 -3.41 -23.84 -18.22
C ILE A 60 -3.39 -22.48 -17.53
N LEU A 61 -2.45 -21.62 -17.89
CA LEU A 61 -2.36 -20.28 -17.28
C LEU A 61 -3.54 -19.39 -17.71
N LYS A 62 -3.95 -19.49 -18.99
CA LYS A 62 -5.13 -18.78 -19.49
C LYS A 62 -6.39 -19.18 -18.73
N GLU A 63 -6.62 -20.48 -18.57
CA GLU A 63 -7.79 -21.00 -17.84
C GLU A 63 -7.75 -20.61 -16.36
N SER A 64 -6.57 -20.67 -15.74
CA SER A 64 -6.37 -20.27 -14.34
C SER A 64 -6.65 -18.77 -14.13
N MET A 65 -6.15 -17.88 -14.98
CA MET A 65 -6.42 -16.44 -14.93
C MET A 65 -7.89 -16.12 -15.21
N LYS A 66 -8.54 -16.84 -16.13
CA LYS A 66 -9.99 -16.72 -16.39
C LYS A 66 -10.82 -17.15 -15.18
N TRP A 67 -10.43 -18.24 -14.51
CA TRP A 67 -11.08 -18.66 -13.28
C TRP A 67 -10.90 -17.60 -12.18
N ALA A 68 -9.70 -17.03 -12.02
CA ALA A 68 -9.46 -15.91 -11.09
C ALA A 68 -10.36 -14.70 -11.42
N SER A 69 -10.50 -14.35 -12.72
CA SER A 69 -11.43 -13.29 -13.15
C SER A 69 -12.85 -13.54 -12.66
N SER A 70 -13.34 -14.76 -12.77
CA SER A 70 -14.70 -15.11 -12.34
C SER A 70 -14.90 -14.99 -10.84
N LEU A 71 -13.87 -15.28 -10.03
CA LEU A 71 -13.92 -15.16 -8.56
C LEU A 71 -13.91 -13.71 -8.08
N TYR A 72 -13.11 -12.87 -8.74
CA TYR A 72 -13.00 -11.45 -8.39
C TYR A 72 -14.05 -10.57 -9.08
N GLY A 73 -14.80 -11.10 -10.06
CA GLY A 73 -15.81 -10.35 -10.80
C GLY A 73 -15.22 -9.33 -11.77
N SER A 74 -14.03 -9.60 -12.31
CA SER A 74 -13.39 -8.84 -13.39
C SER A 74 -13.64 -9.49 -14.74
N ASP A 75 -13.41 -8.75 -15.84
CA ASP A 75 -13.45 -9.31 -17.20
C ASP A 75 -12.09 -9.88 -17.63
N HIS A 76 -11.01 -9.25 -17.11
CA HIS A 76 -9.64 -9.70 -17.34
C HIS A 76 -8.86 -9.72 -16.04
N THR A 77 -8.05 -10.76 -15.84
CA THR A 77 -7.11 -10.87 -14.71
C THR A 77 -5.78 -11.43 -15.20
N TRP A 78 -4.69 -10.82 -14.79
CA TRP A 78 -3.33 -11.30 -15.05
C TRP A 78 -2.58 -11.57 -13.76
N TYR A 79 -1.83 -12.66 -13.76
CA TYR A 79 -0.88 -12.98 -12.69
C TYR A 79 0.35 -12.10 -12.81
N LEU A 80 0.78 -11.55 -11.67
CA LEU A 80 1.95 -10.69 -11.58
C LEU A 80 3.00 -11.34 -10.68
N VAL A 81 4.16 -11.60 -11.26
CA VAL A 81 5.31 -12.20 -10.54
C VAL A 81 6.40 -11.16 -10.22
N ASN A 82 6.21 -9.91 -10.66
CA ASN A 82 7.05 -8.76 -10.34
C ASN A 82 6.35 -7.77 -9.38
N GLY A 83 5.42 -8.29 -8.56
CA GLY A 83 4.68 -7.53 -7.56
C GLY A 83 3.63 -6.59 -8.16
N SER A 84 2.89 -5.90 -7.29
CA SER A 84 1.94 -4.85 -7.72
C SER A 84 2.64 -3.70 -8.45
N THR A 85 3.95 -3.54 -8.26
CA THR A 85 4.74 -2.53 -8.97
C THR A 85 4.60 -2.65 -10.48
N CYS A 86 4.79 -3.86 -11.05
CA CYS A 86 4.63 -4.03 -12.51
C CYS A 86 3.18 -3.82 -12.97
N GLY A 87 2.19 -4.17 -12.15
CA GLY A 87 0.77 -3.92 -12.43
C GLY A 87 0.44 -2.43 -12.48
N LEU A 88 0.93 -1.65 -11.50
CA LEU A 88 0.78 -0.20 -11.48
C LEU A 88 1.44 0.47 -12.69
N LEU A 89 2.71 0.10 -12.97
CA LEU A 89 3.43 0.61 -14.15
C LEU A 89 2.67 0.30 -15.45
N SER A 90 2.14 -0.92 -15.59
CA SER A 90 1.41 -1.35 -16.77
C SER A 90 0.08 -0.61 -16.92
N ALA A 91 -0.69 -0.48 -15.84
CA ALA A 91 -1.97 0.22 -15.87
C ALA A 91 -1.80 1.71 -16.20
N ILE A 92 -0.82 2.39 -15.57
CA ILE A 92 -0.51 3.80 -15.85
C ILE A 92 -0.11 3.98 -17.32
N SER A 93 0.83 3.15 -17.81
CA SER A 93 1.33 3.25 -19.18
C SER A 93 0.27 2.90 -20.24
N ALA A 94 -0.72 2.06 -19.89
CA ALA A 94 -1.84 1.76 -20.79
C ALA A 94 -2.91 2.85 -20.79
N ALA A 95 -3.13 3.50 -19.64
CA ALA A 95 -4.19 4.50 -19.46
C ALA A 95 -3.80 5.88 -20.01
N VAL A 96 -2.54 6.28 -19.88
CA VAL A 96 -2.10 7.64 -20.20
C VAL A 96 -0.99 7.59 -21.27
N PRO A 97 -1.12 8.31 -22.37
CA PRO A 97 -0.08 8.39 -23.38
C PRO A 97 1.18 9.08 -22.80
N HIS A 98 2.33 8.77 -23.38
CA HIS A 98 3.59 9.40 -23.01
C HIS A 98 3.48 10.93 -23.08
N ARG A 99 3.94 11.61 -22.03
CA ARG A 99 3.80 13.07 -21.81
C ARG A 99 2.36 13.54 -21.61
N GLY A 100 1.45 12.63 -21.30
CA GLY A 100 0.09 12.98 -20.90
C GLY A 100 -0.01 13.44 -19.45
N LYS A 101 -1.26 13.58 -18.97
CA LYS A 101 -1.55 14.09 -17.63
C LYS A 101 -2.40 13.11 -16.84
N ILE A 102 -2.06 12.92 -15.57
CA ILE A 102 -2.75 12.00 -14.66
C ILE A 102 -3.10 12.68 -13.34
N LEU A 103 -4.31 12.43 -12.83
CA LEU A 103 -4.72 12.80 -11.48
C LEU A 103 -4.39 11.63 -10.52
N VAL A 104 -3.63 11.90 -9.47
CA VAL A 104 -3.21 10.86 -8.51
C VAL A 104 -3.45 11.28 -7.07
N SER A 105 -3.80 10.32 -6.21
CA SER A 105 -3.79 10.54 -4.77
C SER A 105 -2.35 10.71 -4.27
N ARG A 106 -2.08 11.79 -3.50
CA ARG A 106 -0.70 12.13 -3.09
C ARG A 106 -0.08 11.10 -2.14
N ASN A 107 -0.89 10.28 -1.49
CA ASN A 107 -0.47 9.18 -0.63
C ASN A 107 -0.24 7.84 -1.38
N CYS A 108 -0.07 7.88 -2.70
CA CYS A 108 0.22 6.68 -3.46
C CYS A 108 1.64 6.16 -3.21
N HIS A 109 1.82 4.86 -3.43
CA HIS A 109 3.11 4.19 -3.31
C HIS A 109 4.10 4.72 -4.36
N LYS A 110 5.41 4.72 -4.04
CA LYS A 110 6.48 5.17 -4.94
C LYS A 110 6.43 4.57 -6.34
N ALA A 111 5.86 3.37 -6.52
CA ALA A 111 5.68 2.76 -7.83
C ALA A 111 4.81 3.61 -8.79
N VAL A 112 3.86 4.38 -8.26
CA VAL A 112 3.05 5.31 -9.07
C VAL A 112 3.90 6.45 -9.58
N TYR A 113 4.76 7.02 -8.73
CA TYR A 113 5.72 8.06 -9.14
C TYR A 113 6.73 7.54 -10.18
N HIS A 114 7.15 6.27 -10.06
CA HIS A 114 7.98 5.65 -11.10
C HIS A 114 7.22 5.53 -12.42
N GLY A 115 5.92 5.20 -12.40
CA GLY A 115 5.08 5.19 -13.60
C GLY A 115 4.93 6.59 -14.23
N ILE A 116 4.77 7.62 -13.40
CA ILE A 116 4.75 9.03 -13.82
C ILE A 116 6.09 9.41 -14.47
N TYR A 117 7.21 9.06 -13.84
CA TYR A 117 8.54 9.32 -14.36
C TYR A 117 8.80 8.63 -15.69
N LEU A 118 8.61 7.30 -15.75
CA LEU A 118 8.91 6.50 -16.95
C LEU A 118 8.10 6.91 -18.19
N ASN A 119 6.88 7.42 -17.99
CA ASN A 119 6.04 7.91 -19.08
C ASN A 119 6.10 9.42 -19.27
N HIS A 120 6.99 10.12 -18.55
CA HIS A 120 7.12 11.59 -18.55
C HIS A 120 5.80 12.32 -18.33
N LEU A 121 4.96 11.82 -17.42
CA LEU A 121 3.63 12.39 -17.19
C LEU A 121 3.69 13.68 -16.36
N GLU A 122 2.71 14.55 -16.58
CA GLU A 122 2.36 15.62 -15.66
C GLU A 122 1.37 15.07 -14.63
N ALA A 123 1.72 15.19 -13.35
CA ALA A 123 0.86 14.75 -12.26
C ALA A 123 0.08 15.93 -11.66
N VAL A 124 -1.22 15.72 -11.47
CA VAL A 124 -2.08 16.56 -10.64
C VAL A 124 -2.39 15.77 -9.37
N TYR A 125 -2.35 16.41 -8.20
CA TYR A 125 -2.55 15.70 -6.93
C TYR A 125 -3.87 16.05 -6.26
N VAL A 126 -4.53 15.00 -5.71
CA VAL A 126 -5.54 15.12 -4.67
C VAL A 126 -4.98 14.55 -3.36
N TYR A 127 -5.35 15.15 -2.26
CA TYR A 127 -4.74 14.88 -0.97
C TYR A 127 -5.70 14.14 -0.05
N PRO A 128 -5.24 13.11 0.68
CA PRO A 128 -6.06 12.48 1.70
C PRO A 128 -6.34 13.48 2.82
N GLN A 129 -7.48 13.33 3.45
CA GLN A 129 -7.82 14.11 4.62
C GLN A 129 -6.99 13.66 5.83
N SER A 130 -6.87 14.50 6.84
CA SER A 130 -6.28 14.09 8.12
C SER A 130 -7.34 13.60 9.09
N VAL A 131 -7.03 12.56 9.86
CA VAL A 131 -7.93 12.06 10.90
C VAL A 131 -7.56 12.69 12.23
N PRO A 132 -8.39 13.61 12.76
CA PRO A 132 -8.07 14.33 13.99
C PRO A 132 -7.80 13.40 15.17
N GLY A 133 -6.74 13.69 15.92
CA GLY A 133 -6.38 13.02 17.16
C GLY A 133 -5.91 11.56 17.02
N LEU A 134 -5.69 11.02 15.80
CA LEU A 134 -5.19 9.65 15.61
C LEU A 134 -3.82 9.56 14.95
N GLY A 135 -3.36 10.64 14.30
CA GLY A 135 -2.05 10.66 13.64
C GLY A 135 -1.99 9.80 12.37
N ILE A 136 -3.13 9.54 11.72
CA ILE A 136 -3.23 8.78 10.47
C ILE A 136 -3.87 9.60 9.36
N GLN A 137 -3.68 9.15 8.12
CA GLN A 137 -4.36 9.72 6.96
C GLN A 137 -5.77 9.11 6.81
N GLY A 138 -6.71 9.97 6.41
CA GLY A 138 -8.06 9.58 6.01
C GLY A 138 -8.16 9.17 4.54
N GLY A 139 -9.36 9.31 3.97
CA GLY A 139 -9.65 9.03 2.57
C GLY A 139 -9.53 10.25 1.66
N ILE A 140 -9.72 10.01 0.37
CA ILE A 140 -9.87 11.04 -0.66
C ILE A 140 -11.34 11.42 -0.74
N LEU A 141 -11.64 12.71 -0.78
CA LEU A 141 -13.00 13.21 -0.97
C LEU A 141 -13.39 13.17 -2.45
N PRO A 142 -14.59 12.68 -2.81
CA PRO A 142 -15.08 12.72 -4.18
C PRO A 142 -15.11 14.14 -4.77
N GLU A 143 -15.44 15.14 -3.96
CA GLU A 143 -15.47 16.55 -4.35
C GLU A 143 -14.10 17.07 -4.78
N ASP A 144 -13.02 16.62 -4.14
CA ASP A 144 -11.66 17.02 -4.51
C ASP A 144 -11.29 16.48 -5.89
N VAL A 145 -11.71 15.24 -6.20
CA VAL A 145 -11.53 14.65 -7.54
C VAL A 145 -12.35 15.39 -8.57
N GLU A 146 -13.62 15.70 -8.29
CA GLU A 146 -14.49 16.45 -9.20
C GLU A 146 -13.93 17.85 -9.50
N ASN A 147 -13.47 18.55 -8.46
CA ASN A 147 -12.88 19.87 -8.60
C ASN A 147 -11.58 19.86 -9.41
N ALA A 148 -10.73 18.85 -9.21
CA ALA A 148 -9.50 18.69 -9.99
C ALA A 148 -9.80 18.46 -11.48
N LEU A 149 -10.75 17.58 -11.81
CA LEU A 149 -11.15 17.29 -13.19
C LEU A 149 -11.81 18.49 -13.86
N LYS A 150 -12.61 19.29 -13.13
CA LYS A 150 -13.20 20.54 -13.67
C LYS A 150 -12.15 21.61 -13.93
N LYS A 151 -11.11 21.69 -13.08
CA LYS A 151 -10.05 22.68 -13.18
C LYS A 151 -9.05 22.37 -14.30
N ASP A 152 -8.81 21.10 -14.56
CA ASP A 152 -7.84 20.64 -15.57
C ASP A 152 -8.46 19.55 -16.45
N PRO A 153 -9.10 19.94 -17.58
CA PRO A 153 -9.75 19.00 -18.50
C PRO A 153 -8.77 18.15 -19.33
N ASP A 154 -7.45 18.42 -19.26
CA ASP A 154 -6.43 17.67 -19.97
C ASP A 154 -6.04 16.37 -19.23
N ILE A 155 -6.58 16.13 -18.04
CA ILE A 155 -6.39 14.88 -17.29
C ILE A 155 -6.97 13.72 -18.10
N GLN A 156 -6.22 12.63 -18.20
CA GLN A 156 -6.56 11.47 -19.05
C GLN A 156 -6.84 10.18 -18.26
N ALA A 157 -6.48 10.14 -16.97
CA ALA A 157 -6.81 9.05 -16.07
C ALA A 157 -6.77 9.53 -14.62
N VAL A 158 -7.45 8.79 -13.74
CA VAL A 158 -7.38 8.99 -12.29
C VAL A 158 -6.82 7.73 -11.65
N LEU A 159 -5.84 7.90 -10.73
CA LEU A 159 -5.30 6.82 -9.92
C LEU A 159 -5.40 7.17 -8.45
N MET A 160 -5.91 6.24 -7.64
CA MET A 160 -5.99 6.40 -6.20
C MET A 160 -5.61 5.13 -5.46
N VAL A 161 -5.27 5.28 -4.17
CA VAL A 161 -5.03 4.17 -3.24
C VAL A 161 -6.27 3.94 -2.39
N SER A 162 -6.81 2.73 -2.41
CA SER A 162 -7.90 2.31 -1.52
C SER A 162 -7.93 0.77 -1.43
N PRO A 163 -7.75 0.17 -0.23
CA PRO A 163 -7.49 0.85 1.04
C PRO A 163 -6.09 1.45 1.14
N THR A 164 -5.93 2.43 2.02
CA THR A 164 -4.61 2.91 2.44
C THR A 164 -3.84 1.81 3.17
N TYR A 165 -2.56 2.03 3.45
CA TYR A 165 -1.75 1.10 4.25
C TYR A 165 -2.37 0.82 5.62
N ASP A 166 -3.02 1.82 6.22
CA ASP A 166 -3.69 1.75 7.52
C ASP A 166 -5.12 1.18 7.42
N GLY A 167 -5.56 0.80 6.23
CA GLY A 167 -6.86 0.17 6.01
C GLY A 167 -8.04 1.14 5.85
N ILE A 168 -7.77 2.41 5.58
CA ILE A 168 -8.81 3.41 5.29
C ILE A 168 -9.28 3.25 3.84
N VAL A 169 -10.58 3.15 3.65
CA VAL A 169 -11.24 3.03 2.34
C VAL A 169 -11.96 4.33 2.01
N SER A 170 -11.70 4.89 0.83
CA SER A 170 -12.40 6.07 0.27
C SER A 170 -13.72 5.65 -0.39
N ASP A 171 -14.61 6.59 -0.69
CA ASP A 171 -15.82 6.32 -1.48
C ASP A 171 -15.47 6.13 -2.96
N VAL A 172 -14.92 4.94 -3.26
CA VAL A 172 -14.52 4.55 -4.62
C VAL A 172 -15.70 4.61 -5.58
N LYS A 173 -16.92 4.31 -5.12
CA LYS A 173 -18.12 4.34 -5.97
C LYS A 173 -18.44 5.74 -6.44
N ALA A 174 -18.53 6.69 -5.53
CA ALA A 174 -18.80 8.09 -5.88
C ALA A 174 -17.67 8.67 -6.77
N ILE A 175 -16.41 8.32 -6.49
CA ILE A 175 -15.26 8.72 -7.31
C ILE A 175 -15.35 8.10 -8.72
N ALA A 176 -15.70 6.82 -8.85
CA ALA A 176 -15.87 6.16 -10.16
C ALA A 176 -16.96 6.84 -10.99
N GLU A 177 -18.11 7.16 -10.39
CA GLU A 177 -19.21 7.88 -11.07
C GLU A 177 -18.76 9.25 -11.61
N ILE A 178 -17.94 10.00 -10.84
CA ILE A 178 -17.38 11.30 -11.25
C ILE A 178 -16.39 11.11 -12.41
N VAL A 179 -15.48 10.14 -12.30
CA VAL A 179 -14.44 9.87 -13.29
C VAL A 179 -15.05 9.38 -14.61
N HIS A 180 -16.03 8.50 -14.55
CA HIS A 180 -16.75 7.98 -15.72
C HIS A 180 -17.60 9.06 -16.41
N LYS A 181 -18.18 10.00 -15.64
CA LYS A 181 -18.88 11.17 -16.22
C LYS A 181 -17.94 12.05 -17.03
N ALA A 182 -16.66 12.09 -16.68
CA ALA A 182 -15.61 12.76 -17.48
C ALA A 182 -15.09 11.88 -18.63
N GLY A 183 -15.55 10.64 -18.79
CA GLY A 183 -15.12 9.71 -19.84
C GLY A 183 -13.74 9.10 -19.61
N LEU A 184 -13.25 9.11 -18.36
CA LEU A 184 -11.89 8.71 -18.01
C LEU A 184 -11.86 7.36 -17.27
N PRO A 185 -10.73 6.61 -17.31
CA PRO A 185 -10.51 5.43 -16.49
C PRO A 185 -10.16 5.77 -15.04
N LEU A 186 -10.68 4.97 -14.10
CA LEU A 186 -10.27 4.93 -12.71
C LEU A 186 -9.39 3.72 -12.42
N ILE A 187 -8.15 3.96 -12.02
CA ILE A 187 -7.18 2.94 -11.57
C ILE A 187 -7.14 2.98 -10.05
N VAL A 188 -7.30 1.83 -9.40
CA VAL A 188 -7.20 1.72 -7.94
C VAL A 188 -6.05 0.81 -7.55
N ASP A 189 -5.09 1.37 -6.81
CA ASP A 189 -4.11 0.58 -6.07
C ASP A 189 -4.79 -0.01 -4.83
N GLU A 190 -5.27 -1.23 -4.97
CA GLU A 190 -5.89 -2.04 -3.92
C GLU A 190 -4.90 -3.11 -3.40
N ALA A 191 -3.60 -2.78 -3.36
CA ALA A 191 -2.57 -3.72 -2.96
C ALA A 191 -2.81 -4.34 -1.57
N HIS A 192 -3.53 -3.67 -0.69
CA HIS A 192 -3.90 -4.15 0.63
C HIS A 192 -5.31 -4.75 0.73
N GLY A 193 -6.03 -4.93 -0.38
CA GLY A 193 -7.44 -5.36 -0.42
C GLY A 193 -7.71 -6.70 -1.11
N ALA A 194 -6.69 -7.52 -1.43
CA ALA A 194 -6.90 -8.79 -2.14
C ALA A 194 -7.87 -9.76 -1.42
N HIS A 195 -8.09 -9.61 -0.13
CA HIS A 195 -9.00 -10.41 0.68
C HIS A 195 -10.46 -9.92 0.65
N PHE A 196 -10.74 -8.73 0.12
CA PHE A 196 -12.09 -8.14 0.13
C PHE A 196 -13.13 -9.00 -0.61
N ALA A 197 -12.72 -9.71 -1.65
CA ALA A 197 -13.60 -10.58 -2.42
C ALA A 197 -14.11 -11.83 -1.67
N TYR A 198 -13.58 -12.12 -0.46
CA TYR A 198 -13.82 -13.41 0.19
C TYR A 198 -14.67 -13.34 1.46
N GLY A 199 -14.92 -12.17 2.03
CA GLY A 199 -15.66 -12.04 3.28
C GLY A 199 -16.63 -10.86 3.30
N ASP A 200 -17.72 -11.02 4.05
CA ASP A 200 -18.80 -10.03 4.12
C ASP A 200 -18.52 -8.88 5.11
N ALA A 201 -17.65 -9.14 6.10
CA ALA A 201 -17.27 -8.12 7.08
C ALA A 201 -16.11 -7.23 6.60
N PHE A 202 -15.45 -7.55 5.50
CA PHE A 202 -14.47 -6.69 4.85
C PHE A 202 -15.15 -5.59 4.03
N PRO A 203 -14.44 -4.50 3.68
CA PRO A 203 -14.92 -3.54 2.70
C PRO A 203 -15.17 -4.20 1.33
N LYS A 204 -16.00 -3.56 0.50
CA LYS A 204 -16.16 -3.99 -0.88
C LYS A 204 -14.92 -3.67 -1.71
N SER A 205 -14.57 -4.59 -2.63
CA SER A 205 -13.47 -4.37 -3.58
C SER A 205 -13.78 -3.20 -4.52
N ALA A 206 -12.73 -2.47 -4.90
CA ALA A 206 -12.83 -1.41 -5.90
C ALA A 206 -13.43 -1.90 -7.23
N LEU A 207 -13.26 -3.18 -7.59
CA LEU A 207 -13.92 -3.80 -8.75
C LEU A 207 -15.45 -3.79 -8.66
N GLU A 208 -16.00 -4.07 -7.47
CA GLU A 208 -17.44 -3.99 -7.23
C GLU A 208 -17.96 -2.55 -7.23
N LEU A 209 -17.09 -1.61 -6.86
CA LEU A 209 -17.42 -0.19 -6.72
C LEU A 209 -17.21 0.61 -8.01
N GLY A 210 -16.80 -0.02 -9.11
CA GLY A 210 -16.74 0.58 -10.43
C GLY A 210 -15.34 1.02 -10.90
N ALA A 211 -14.27 0.62 -10.23
CA ALA A 211 -12.93 0.82 -10.76
C ALA A 211 -12.68 0.02 -12.06
N ASP A 212 -11.93 0.62 -12.99
CA ASP A 212 -11.66 0.03 -14.31
C ASP A 212 -10.42 -0.85 -14.32
N ALA A 213 -9.40 -0.47 -13.54
CA ALA A 213 -8.25 -1.32 -13.27
C ALA A 213 -7.97 -1.36 -11.77
N VAL A 214 -7.73 -2.56 -11.25
CA VAL A 214 -7.46 -2.78 -9.82
C VAL A 214 -6.22 -3.65 -9.67
N ILE A 215 -5.27 -3.20 -8.88
CA ILE A 215 -4.03 -3.90 -8.61
C ILE A 215 -4.04 -4.40 -7.17
N GLN A 216 -3.91 -5.72 -6.97
CA GLN A 216 -3.95 -6.36 -5.67
C GLN A 216 -2.67 -7.14 -5.41
N SER A 217 -1.99 -6.91 -4.26
CA SER A 217 -0.90 -7.77 -3.81
C SER A 217 -1.46 -9.01 -3.12
N VAL A 218 -1.38 -10.16 -3.77
CA VAL A 218 -1.87 -11.42 -3.20
C VAL A 218 -1.13 -11.75 -1.91
N HIS A 219 0.20 -11.59 -1.92
CA HIS A 219 1.05 -11.91 -0.77
C HIS A 219 0.80 -11.07 0.48
N LYS A 220 0.24 -9.85 0.35
CA LYS A 220 0.09 -8.97 1.52
C LYS A 220 -0.99 -9.46 2.48
N THR A 221 -2.11 -9.94 1.96
CA THR A 221 -3.29 -10.26 2.77
C THR A 221 -3.78 -11.70 2.59
N LEU A 222 -3.33 -12.39 1.55
CA LEU A 222 -3.65 -13.80 1.29
C LEU A 222 -2.43 -14.71 1.48
N PRO A 223 -2.63 -16.04 1.59
CA PRO A 223 -1.54 -16.98 1.86
C PRO A 223 -0.71 -17.32 0.62
N SER A 224 0.01 -16.34 0.08
CA SER A 224 0.88 -16.47 -1.09
C SER A 224 2.32 -16.05 -0.77
N LEU A 225 3.26 -16.48 -1.62
CA LEU A 225 4.66 -16.07 -1.53
C LEU A 225 4.82 -14.58 -1.84
N THR A 226 5.78 -13.94 -1.21
CA THR A 226 6.11 -12.54 -1.45
C THR A 226 6.35 -12.28 -2.94
N GLN A 227 5.98 -11.08 -3.42
CA GLN A 227 6.09 -10.64 -4.82
C GLN A 227 4.89 -11.02 -5.70
N THR A 228 3.98 -11.89 -5.24
CA THR A 228 2.79 -12.28 -5.99
C THR A 228 1.71 -11.19 -5.94
N ALA A 229 1.11 -10.90 -7.10
CA ALA A 229 0.03 -9.92 -7.22
C ALA A 229 -0.91 -10.26 -8.40
N LEU A 230 -1.99 -9.47 -8.53
CA LEU A 230 -2.96 -9.53 -9.62
C LEU A 230 -3.18 -8.13 -10.19
N LEU A 231 -3.39 -8.06 -11.49
CA LEU A 231 -4.00 -6.93 -12.17
C LEU A 231 -5.33 -7.37 -12.74
N HIS A 232 -6.39 -6.64 -12.40
CA HIS A 232 -7.74 -6.83 -12.90
C HIS A 232 -8.15 -5.66 -13.78
N VAL A 233 -8.90 -5.93 -14.85
CA VAL A 233 -9.56 -4.92 -15.67
C VAL A 233 -11.03 -5.29 -15.83
N LYS A 234 -11.91 -4.28 -15.82
CA LYS A 234 -13.34 -4.42 -15.92
C LYS A 234 -13.94 -3.56 -17.02
N ASN A 235 -14.96 -4.09 -17.69
CA ASN A 235 -15.68 -3.46 -18.79
C ASN A 235 -16.80 -2.55 -18.22
N ASN A 236 -16.45 -1.35 -17.76
CA ASN A 236 -17.39 -0.44 -17.08
C ASN A 236 -18.01 0.60 -18.04
N ARG A 237 -17.61 0.65 -19.30
CA ARG A 237 -18.21 1.61 -20.23
C ARG A 237 -19.67 1.27 -20.54
N PRO A 238 -20.53 2.29 -20.75
CA PRO A 238 -21.95 2.06 -21.09
C PRO A 238 -22.19 1.23 -22.34
N ASP A 239 -21.22 1.20 -23.27
CA ASP A 239 -21.24 0.39 -24.49
C ASP A 239 -20.74 -1.07 -24.28
N GLY A 240 -20.43 -1.45 -23.03
CA GLY A 240 -19.89 -2.76 -22.66
C GLY A 240 -18.38 -2.90 -22.90
N GLY A 241 -17.69 -1.83 -23.29
CA GLY A 241 -16.23 -1.82 -23.48
C GLY A 241 -15.45 -1.48 -22.20
N CYS A 242 -14.12 -1.46 -22.34
CA CYS A 242 -13.19 -1.02 -21.32
C CYS A 242 -12.84 0.47 -21.50
N TYR A 243 -12.59 1.16 -20.39
CA TYR A 243 -11.91 2.47 -20.44
C TYR A 243 -10.41 2.31 -20.72
N LEU A 244 -9.80 1.17 -20.33
CA LEU A 244 -8.42 0.84 -20.67
C LEU A 244 -8.36 -0.06 -21.91
N ASP A 245 -7.38 0.18 -22.77
CA ASP A 245 -7.07 -0.70 -23.88
C ASP A 245 -6.36 -1.98 -23.36
N VAL A 246 -7.07 -3.08 -23.33
CA VAL A 246 -6.59 -4.38 -22.84
C VAL A 246 -5.31 -4.82 -23.55
N LYS A 247 -5.19 -4.60 -24.87
CA LYS A 247 -3.98 -4.94 -25.63
C LYS A 247 -2.77 -4.10 -25.23
N LYS A 248 -2.99 -2.84 -24.84
CA LYS A 248 -1.93 -2.03 -24.26
C LYS A 248 -1.51 -2.52 -22.87
N VAL A 249 -2.47 -2.92 -22.02
CA VAL A 249 -2.17 -3.52 -20.72
C VAL A 249 -1.29 -4.76 -20.90
N GLU A 250 -1.67 -5.69 -21.79
CA GLU A 250 -0.89 -6.90 -22.10
C GLU A 250 0.53 -6.58 -22.60
N ARG A 251 0.64 -5.60 -23.49
CA ARG A 251 1.96 -5.13 -23.98
C ARG A 251 2.85 -4.63 -22.86
N TYR A 252 2.32 -3.80 -21.96
CA TYR A 252 3.11 -3.26 -20.86
C TYR A 252 3.40 -4.30 -19.78
N LEU A 253 2.54 -5.29 -19.57
CA LEU A 253 2.84 -6.45 -18.72
C LEU A 253 4.04 -7.25 -19.26
N GLN A 254 4.14 -7.42 -20.59
CA GLN A 254 5.32 -8.06 -21.21
C GLN A 254 6.60 -7.23 -21.04
N ILE A 255 6.50 -5.89 -21.01
CA ILE A 255 7.65 -4.98 -20.82
C ILE A 255 8.11 -4.97 -19.36
N TYR A 256 7.19 -4.94 -18.41
CA TYR A 256 7.51 -4.72 -16.99
C TYR A 256 7.63 -5.99 -16.17
N GLN A 257 7.30 -7.16 -16.71
CA GLN A 257 7.55 -8.45 -16.07
C GLN A 257 8.77 -9.15 -16.67
N SER A 258 9.39 -10.03 -15.88
CA SER A 258 10.49 -10.87 -16.31
C SER A 258 10.12 -11.70 -17.53
N SER A 259 11.03 -11.84 -18.50
CA SER A 259 10.87 -12.76 -19.63
C SER A 259 10.89 -14.23 -19.21
N SER A 260 11.40 -14.53 -18.02
CA SER A 260 11.38 -15.86 -17.39
C SER A 260 10.58 -15.77 -16.10
N PRO A 261 9.22 -15.77 -16.18
CA PRO A 261 8.36 -15.61 -15.01
C PRO A 261 8.42 -16.88 -14.15
N SER A 262 8.52 -16.70 -12.83
CA SER A 262 8.61 -17.81 -11.88
C SER A 262 7.32 -18.62 -11.81
N TYR A 263 7.36 -19.89 -12.18
CA TYR A 263 6.25 -20.85 -12.05
C TYR A 263 5.92 -21.12 -10.59
N VAL A 264 6.89 -21.07 -9.70
CA VAL A 264 6.68 -21.18 -8.25
C VAL A 264 5.79 -20.04 -7.75
N LEU A 265 6.00 -18.81 -8.23
CA LEU A 265 5.15 -17.66 -7.86
C LEU A 265 3.77 -17.76 -8.49
N MET A 266 3.64 -18.17 -9.76
CA MET A 266 2.34 -18.36 -10.41
C MET A 266 1.51 -19.44 -9.71
N ALA A 267 2.11 -20.59 -9.41
CA ALA A 267 1.48 -21.65 -8.64
C ALA A 267 1.07 -21.19 -7.24
N SER A 268 1.87 -20.33 -6.61
CA SER A 268 1.52 -19.76 -5.31
C SER A 268 0.32 -18.80 -5.38
N ILE A 269 0.16 -18.02 -6.46
CA ILE A 269 -1.03 -17.19 -6.70
C ILE A 269 -2.25 -18.09 -6.82
N GLU A 270 -2.23 -19.04 -7.75
CA GLU A 270 -3.33 -19.95 -8.02
C GLU A 270 -3.76 -20.73 -6.77
N ASN A 271 -2.80 -21.35 -6.07
CA ASN A 271 -3.06 -22.10 -4.84
C ASN A 271 -3.67 -21.22 -3.74
N SER A 272 -3.22 -19.97 -3.62
CA SER A 272 -3.77 -19.02 -2.66
C SER A 272 -5.23 -18.68 -2.97
N ILE A 273 -5.56 -18.38 -4.22
CA ILE A 273 -6.92 -18.09 -4.67
C ILE A 273 -7.83 -19.31 -4.45
N PHE A 274 -7.35 -20.49 -4.81
CA PHE A 274 -8.08 -21.75 -4.62
C PHE A 274 -8.38 -22.01 -3.13
N LEU A 275 -7.37 -21.86 -2.27
CA LEU A 275 -7.54 -22.07 -0.83
C LEU A 275 -8.55 -21.07 -0.24
N MET A 276 -8.50 -19.81 -0.65
CA MET A 276 -9.43 -18.78 -0.17
C MET A 276 -10.87 -19.06 -0.61
N ASP A 277 -11.09 -19.51 -1.85
CA ASP A 277 -12.42 -19.90 -2.33
C ASP A 277 -12.96 -21.12 -1.57
N GLN A 278 -12.10 -22.11 -1.29
CA GLN A 278 -12.47 -23.22 -0.42
C GLN A 278 -12.81 -22.77 0.99
N TYR A 279 -11.99 -21.92 1.60
CA TYR A 279 -12.21 -21.42 2.95
C TYR A 279 -13.47 -20.57 3.07
N ARG A 280 -13.80 -19.80 2.03
CA ARG A 280 -15.08 -19.10 1.95
C ARG A 280 -16.26 -20.09 1.97
N LYS A 281 -16.23 -21.13 1.11
CA LYS A 281 -17.27 -22.17 1.02
C LYS A 281 -17.41 -22.99 2.31
N GLU A 282 -16.31 -23.22 3.03
CA GLU A 282 -16.29 -23.94 4.30
C GLU A 282 -16.63 -23.06 5.52
N GLY A 283 -16.89 -21.76 5.33
CA GLY A 283 -17.21 -20.81 6.41
C GLY A 283 -16.00 -20.38 7.25
N LYS A 284 -14.78 -20.78 6.91
CA LYS A 284 -13.56 -20.44 7.66
C LYS A 284 -13.22 -18.95 7.58
N VAL A 285 -13.55 -18.29 6.47
CA VAL A 285 -13.39 -16.83 6.36
C VAL A 285 -14.31 -16.13 7.34
N ALA A 286 -15.58 -16.53 7.41
CA ALA A 286 -16.54 -15.97 8.37
C ALA A 286 -16.12 -16.22 9.84
N GLU A 287 -15.51 -17.38 10.15
CA GLU A 287 -14.91 -17.61 11.46
C GLU A 287 -13.75 -16.66 11.77
N PHE A 288 -12.91 -16.37 10.79
CA PHE A 288 -11.80 -15.43 10.92
C PHE A 288 -12.33 -14.00 11.14
N GLU A 289 -13.31 -13.55 10.37
CA GLU A 289 -13.98 -12.25 10.53
C GLU A 289 -14.60 -12.12 11.92
N ALA A 290 -15.32 -13.14 12.38
CA ALA A 290 -15.92 -13.15 13.73
C ALA A 290 -14.85 -13.06 14.82
N ALA A 291 -13.70 -13.72 14.63
CA ALA A 291 -12.58 -13.62 15.57
C ALA A 291 -11.97 -12.22 15.59
N LEU A 292 -11.80 -11.57 14.43
CA LEU A 292 -11.34 -10.18 14.33
C LEU A 292 -12.31 -9.21 15.02
N LEU A 293 -13.58 -9.27 14.69
CA LEU A 293 -14.62 -8.41 15.28
C LEU A 293 -14.67 -8.58 16.82
N LYS A 294 -14.54 -9.80 17.32
CA LYS A 294 -14.48 -10.08 18.77
C LYS A 294 -13.26 -9.44 19.45
N ILE A 295 -12.12 -9.44 18.78
CA ILE A 295 -10.88 -8.81 19.30
C ILE A 295 -11.03 -7.31 19.27
N ARG A 296 -11.44 -6.73 18.14
CA ARG A 296 -11.67 -5.31 17.95
C ARG A 296 -12.62 -4.75 19.00
N LYS A 297 -13.76 -5.42 19.26
CA LYS A 297 -14.69 -5.06 20.34
C LYS A 297 -14.05 -4.97 21.73
N LYS A 298 -12.96 -5.71 21.98
CA LYS A 298 -12.22 -5.61 23.24
C LYS A 298 -11.18 -4.51 23.22
N LEU A 299 -10.47 -4.36 22.11
CA LEU A 299 -9.46 -3.31 21.92
C LEU A 299 -10.09 -1.91 21.83
N GLY A 300 -11.28 -1.77 21.27
CA GLY A 300 -12.04 -0.51 21.25
C GLY A 300 -12.46 0.01 22.64
N LYS A 301 -12.13 -0.72 23.72
CA LYS A 301 -12.33 -0.27 25.11
C LYS A 301 -11.07 0.33 25.75
N MET A 302 -9.94 0.30 25.04
CA MET A 302 -8.71 0.95 25.46
C MET A 302 -8.95 2.47 25.61
N LYS A 303 -8.18 3.12 26.49
CA LYS A 303 -8.36 4.54 26.79
C LYS A 303 -7.10 5.35 26.45
N PRO A 304 -5.91 5.05 27.04
CA PRO A 304 -4.68 5.68 26.59
C PRO A 304 -4.30 5.31 25.15
N LEU A 305 -4.51 4.05 24.76
CA LEU A 305 -4.35 3.57 23.39
C LEU A 305 -5.69 3.62 22.66
N ARG A 306 -5.70 4.06 21.40
CA ARG A 306 -6.92 4.16 20.61
C ARG A 306 -6.85 3.32 19.35
N LEU A 307 -7.81 2.38 19.19
CA LEU A 307 -7.93 1.57 17.98
C LEU A 307 -8.64 2.38 16.89
N VAL A 308 -8.12 2.32 15.66
CA VAL A 308 -8.82 2.84 14.48
C VAL A 308 -10.00 1.93 14.17
N GLU A 309 -11.22 2.45 14.22
CA GLU A 309 -12.48 1.70 14.13
C GLU A 309 -13.45 2.28 13.09
N ARG A 310 -14.52 1.54 12.81
CA ARG A 310 -15.57 1.92 11.84
C ARG A 310 -16.47 3.06 12.28
N ASP A 311 -16.40 3.51 13.50
CA ASP A 311 -17.09 4.73 13.99
C ASP A 311 -16.54 6.01 13.34
N LEU A 312 -15.36 5.94 12.73
CA LEU A 312 -14.77 7.03 11.93
C LEU A 312 -15.43 7.22 10.56
N ARG A 313 -16.32 6.32 10.13
CA ARG A 313 -17.02 6.45 8.83
C ARG A 313 -17.77 7.77 8.74
N GLY A 314 -17.69 8.41 7.57
CA GLY A 314 -18.29 9.72 7.32
C GLY A 314 -17.46 10.91 7.81
N THR A 315 -16.28 10.66 8.41
CA THR A 315 -15.33 11.72 8.80
C THR A 315 -14.07 11.61 7.94
N ALA A 316 -13.38 12.73 7.68
CA ALA A 316 -12.09 12.76 7.01
C ALA A 316 -12.01 11.92 5.71
N GLY A 317 -13.05 11.87 4.89
CA GLY A 317 -13.10 11.08 3.66
C GLY A 317 -13.14 9.55 3.87
N ILE A 318 -13.36 9.10 5.10
CA ILE A 318 -13.43 7.67 5.43
C ILE A 318 -14.80 7.10 5.07
N PHE A 319 -14.85 6.26 4.05
CA PHE A 319 -16.05 5.53 3.66
C PHE A 319 -16.19 4.22 4.44
N ASP A 320 -15.09 3.47 4.57
CA ASP A 320 -15.03 2.25 5.38
C ASP A 320 -13.63 2.06 5.97
N VAL A 321 -13.50 1.07 6.88
CA VAL A 321 -12.25 0.66 7.52
C VAL A 321 -12.10 -0.85 7.38
N ASP A 322 -10.95 -1.29 6.88
CA ASP A 322 -10.57 -2.71 6.81
C ASP A 322 -10.30 -3.26 8.21
N ILE A 323 -11.16 -4.16 8.66
CA ILE A 323 -11.05 -4.78 9.99
C ILE A 323 -9.81 -5.63 10.19
N SER A 324 -9.14 -6.05 9.11
CA SER A 324 -7.90 -6.82 9.17
C SER A 324 -6.69 -5.98 9.60
N LYS A 325 -6.77 -4.66 9.46
CA LYS A 325 -5.77 -3.71 9.91
C LYS A 325 -6.05 -3.33 11.37
N ILE A 326 -5.18 -3.77 12.27
CA ILE A 326 -5.26 -3.40 13.69
C ILE A 326 -4.28 -2.24 13.90
N VAL A 327 -4.78 -1.03 13.66
CA VAL A 327 -4.03 0.23 13.81
C VAL A 327 -4.33 0.81 15.18
N VAL A 328 -3.29 1.00 15.97
CA VAL A 328 -3.38 1.49 17.35
C VAL A 328 -2.62 2.80 17.47
N SER A 329 -3.36 3.89 17.66
CA SER A 329 -2.79 5.21 17.95
C SER A 329 -2.33 5.29 19.40
N VAL A 330 -1.17 5.93 19.60
CA VAL A 330 -0.56 6.22 20.91
C VAL A 330 -0.71 7.67 21.30
N ARG A 331 -1.37 8.50 20.48
CA ARG A 331 -1.57 9.92 20.79
C ARG A 331 -2.26 10.10 22.15
N GLY A 332 -1.71 10.98 22.96
CA GLY A 332 -2.18 11.21 24.31
C GLY A 332 -1.75 10.16 25.35
N SER A 333 -1.03 9.10 24.97
CA SER A 333 -0.58 8.05 25.90
C SER A 333 0.80 8.30 26.53
N GLY A 334 1.55 9.27 26.02
CA GLY A 334 2.95 9.50 26.40
C GLY A 334 3.96 8.56 25.76
N LEU A 335 3.50 7.65 24.85
CA LEU A 335 4.36 6.81 24.03
C LEU A 335 4.50 7.39 22.62
N THR A 336 5.55 6.97 21.93
CA THR A 336 5.65 7.06 20.46
C THR A 336 5.27 5.72 19.83
N GLY A 337 4.97 5.70 18.53
CA GLY A 337 4.73 4.45 17.80
C GLY A 337 5.93 3.51 17.88
N GLU A 338 7.16 4.04 17.80
CA GLU A 338 8.39 3.26 17.95
C GLU A 338 8.47 2.60 19.34
N MET A 339 8.22 3.35 20.42
CA MET A 339 8.23 2.81 21.79
C MET A 339 7.20 1.67 21.94
N LEU A 340 5.98 1.84 21.42
CA LEU A 340 4.97 0.77 21.47
C LEU A 340 5.42 -0.45 20.67
N SER A 341 5.98 -0.24 19.47
CA SER A 341 6.50 -1.32 18.61
C SER A 341 7.61 -2.09 19.32
N GLN A 342 8.55 -1.41 19.97
CA GLN A 342 9.63 -2.00 20.73
C GLN A 342 9.10 -2.83 21.93
N ILE A 343 8.15 -2.30 22.70
CA ILE A 343 7.52 -3.03 23.81
C ILE A 343 6.85 -4.32 23.30
N LEU A 344 6.10 -4.24 22.19
CA LEU A 344 5.44 -5.38 21.59
C LEU A 344 6.44 -6.45 21.13
N ARG A 345 7.56 -6.03 20.54
CA ARG A 345 8.62 -6.92 20.06
C ARG A 345 9.37 -7.59 21.22
N GLU A 346 9.86 -6.81 22.18
CA GLU A 346 10.76 -7.30 23.21
C GLU A 346 10.05 -8.03 24.35
N LYS A 347 8.94 -7.47 24.86
CA LYS A 347 8.21 -8.05 26.00
C LYS A 347 7.20 -9.12 25.55
N TYR A 348 6.55 -8.93 24.41
CA TYR A 348 5.47 -9.82 23.96
C TYR A 348 5.83 -10.67 22.75
N HIS A 349 7.01 -10.48 22.17
CA HIS A 349 7.52 -11.18 20.96
C HIS A 349 6.52 -11.11 19.79
N LEU A 350 5.99 -9.92 19.54
CA LEU A 350 5.07 -9.61 18.44
C LEU A 350 5.76 -8.68 17.47
N GLU A 351 5.98 -9.13 16.25
CA GLU A 351 6.56 -8.31 15.18
C GLU A 351 5.44 -7.62 14.43
N MET A 352 5.37 -6.29 14.56
CA MET A 352 4.35 -5.48 13.89
C MET A 352 4.71 -5.26 12.42
N GLU A 353 3.76 -4.83 11.61
CA GLU A 353 4.01 -4.48 10.21
C GLU A 353 4.81 -3.19 10.09
N MET A 354 4.38 -2.17 10.81
CA MET A 354 5.06 -0.88 10.84
C MET A 354 4.70 -0.08 12.09
N CYS A 355 5.52 0.92 12.38
CA CYS A 355 5.19 2.01 13.29
C CYS A 355 5.32 3.35 12.55
N GLY A 356 4.36 4.23 12.77
CA GLY A 356 4.46 5.66 12.49
C GLY A 356 4.92 6.43 13.74
N ALA A 357 4.99 7.75 13.66
CA ALA A 357 5.30 8.57 14.83
C ALA A 357 4.29 8.34 15.97
N ASP A 358 3.01 8.26 15.63
CA ASP A 358 1.90 8.27 16.58
C ASP A 358 1.10 6.98 16.63
N TYR A 359 1.51 5.90 15.91
CA TYR A 359 0.74 4.67 15.86
C TYR A 359 1.57 3.44 15.47
N VAL A 360 1.01 2.26 15.69
CA VAL A 360 1.53 1.00 15.16
C VAL A 360 0.43 0.28 14.37
N THR A 361 0.84 -0.47 13.35
CA THR A 361 -0.06 -1.25 12.50
C THR A 361 0.31 -2.73 12.56
N ALA A 362 -0.67 -3.57 12.92
CA ALA A 362 -0.62 -5.01 12.71
C ALA A 362 -1.53 -5.39 11.54
N ILE A 363 -1.03 -6.23 10.64
CA ILE A 363 -1.84 -6.86 9.59
C ILE A 363 -2.27 -8.24 10.08
N ALA A 364 -3.57 -8.44 10.21
CA ALA A 364 -4.14 -9.76 10.43
C ALA A 364 -4.56 -10.37 9.08
N ALA A 365 -4.33 -11.67 8.90
CA ALA A 365 -4.67 -12.41 7.69
C ALA A 365 -5.24 -13.78 8.02
N ILE A 366 -5.83 -14.45 7.04
CA ILE A 366 -6.39 -15.80 7.23
C ILE A 366 -5.36 -16.82 7.74
N GLY A 367 -4.07 -16.55 7.52
CA GLY A 367 -2.95 -17.35 8.04
C GLY A 367 -2.71 -17.23 9.54
N ASP A 368 -3.37 -16.28 10.23
CA ASP A 368 -3.18 -16.09 11.66
C ASP A 368 -3.85 -17.15 12.50
N SER A 369 -3.13 -17.65 13.51
CA SER A 369 -3.68 -18.58 14.50
C SER A 369 -4.56 -17.85 15.53
N LYS A 370 -5.59 -18.55 16.04
CA LYS A 370 -6.41 -18.05 17.17
C LYS A 370 -5.53 -17.71 18.40
N LYS A 371 -4.38 -18.39 18.57
CA LYS A 371 -3.41 -18.13 19.64
C LYS A 371 -2.67 -16.82 19.41
N GLY A 372 -2.20 -16.57 18.19
CA GLY A 372 -1.52 -15.31 17.81
C GLY A 372 -2.41 -14.10 18.05
N LEU A 373 -3.64 -14.14 17.52
CA LEU A 373 -4.62 -13.07 17.72
C LEU A 373 -4.95 -12.79 19.19
N LYS A 374 -5.05 -13.84 20.02
CA LYS A 374 -5.25 -13.69 21.46
C LYS A 374 -4.03 -13.05 22.14
N ARG A 375 -2.80 -13.38 21.68
CA ARG A 375 -1.54 -12.81 22.19
C ARG A 375 -1.47 -11.32 21.93
N LEU A 376 -1.76 -10.86 20.71
CA LEU A 376 -1.83 -9.44 20.38
C LEU A 376 -2.85 -8.70 21.25
N LYS A 377 -4.08 -9.22 21.32
CA LYS A 377 -5.11 -8.61 22.16
C LYS A 377 -4.66 -8.50 23.62
N LYS A 378 -4.07 -9.56 24.19
CA LYS A 378 -3.60 -9.55 25.58
C LYS A 378 -2.53 -8.48 25.80
N ALA A 379 -1.53 -8.42 24.91
CA ALA A 379 -0.44 -7.47 24.99
C ALA A 379 -0.94 -6.02 25.00
N LEU A 380 -1.78 -5.65 24.03
CA LEU A 380 -2.31 -4.30 23.92
C LEU A 380 -3.16 -3.89 25.12
N LEU A 381 -4.03 -4.78 25.65
CA LEU A 381 -4.84 -4.49 26.83
C LEU A 381 -4.00 -4.39 28.12
N GLU A 382 -2.90 -5.14 28.25
CA GLU A 382 -1.99 -5.05 29.38
C GLU A 382 -1.22 -3.73 29.36
N ILE A 383 -0.70 -3.32 28.19
CA ILE A 383 -0.01 -2.05 28.01
C ILE A 383 -0.96 -0.88 28.30
N ASP A 384 -2.17 -0.89 27.71
CA ASP A 384 -3.18 0.16 27.94
C ASP A 384 -3.49 0.33 29.44
N LYS A 385 -3.67 -0.77 30.15
CA LYS A 385 -3.91 -0.75 31.60
C LYS A 385 -2.71 -0.27 32.43
N GLU A 386 -1.48 -0.59 32.02
CA GLU A 386 -0.26 -0.07 32.65
C GLU A 386 -0.17 1.46 32.48
N LEU A 387 -0.48 1.97 31.27
CA LEU A 387 -0.51 3.41 30.98
C LEU A 387 -1.60 4.14 31.79
N GLU A 388 -2.82 3.58 31.86
CA GLU A 388 -3.92 4.17 32.64
C GLU A 388 -3.54 4.30 34.13
N LYS A 389 -2.89 3.30 34.72
CA LYS A 389 -2.42 3.32 36.12
C LYS A 389 -1.36 4.40 36.40
N ASN A 390 -0.51 4.66 35.40
CA ASN A 390 0.56 5.66 35.52
C ASN A 390 0.07 7.10 35.31
N GLY A 391 -1.23 7.30 35.08
CA GLY A 391 -1.83 8.62 34.87
C GLY A 391 -1.51 9.23 33.51
N ASN A 392 -1.02 8.44 32.57
CA ASN A 392 -0.70 8.86 31.20
C ASN A 392 -1.97 9.06 30.36
N ILE A 393 -2.93 9.82 30.85
CA ILE A 393 -4.05 10.31 30.05
C ILE A 393 -3.70 11.76 29.74
N CYS A 394 -3.04 11.99 28.62
CA CYS A 394 -2.83 13.36 28.13
C CYS A 394 -4.16 13.90 27.60
N ASN A 395 -4.44 15.15 27.93
CA ASN A 395 -5.47 15.92 27.25
C ASN A 395 -5.09 16.02 25.77
N ASP A 396 -6.07 15.94 24.88
CA ASP A 396 -5.89 16.06 23.44
C ASP A 396 -4.99 17.24 23.11
N ASP A 397 -3.80 16.93 22.59
CA ASP A 397 -2.91 17.92 22.05
C ASP A 397 -3.55 18.48 20.78
N PRO A 398 -3.73 19.80 20.64
CA PRO A 398 -4.35 20.36 19.46
C PRO A 398 -3.57 19.92 18.22
N ASP A 399 -4.28 19.43 17.26
CA ASP A 399 -3.91 18.84 16.00
C ASP A 399 -2.78 19.62 15.29
N GLU A 400 -1.53 19.28 15.51
CA GLU A 400 -0.54 19.51 14.48
C GLU A 400 -0.79 18.53 13.35
N ASN A 401 -1.55 18.99 12.37
CA ASN A 401 -1.96 18.22 11.23
C ASN A 401 -0.78 18.06 10.26
N VAL A 402 0.15 17.15 10.59
CA VAL A 402 1.35 16.87 9.77
C VAL A 402 0.95 16.48 8.33
N TYR A 403 -0.21 15.87 8.17
CA TYR A 403 -0.70 15.43 6.85
C TYR A 403 -1.36 16.54 6.02
N SER A 404 -1.58 17.73 6.56
CA SER A 404 -2.04 18.91 5.78
C SER A 404 -0.88 19.73 5.19
N ARG A 405 0.35 19.39 5.52
CA ARG A 405 1.55 20.05 5.02
C ARG A 405 1.89 19.52 3.64
N HIS A 406 1.60 20.26 2.61
CA HIS A 406 1.79 19.83 1.23
C HIS A 406 2.82 20.71 0.52
N ALA A 407 3.85 20.07 -0.03
CA ALA A 407 4.78 20.72 -0.91
C ALA A 407 4.09 21.09 -2.24
N LYS A 408 4.36 22.29 -2.74
CA LYS A 408 3.85 22.71 -4.04
C LYS A 408 4.71 22.12 -5.15
N GLN A 409 4.12 21.36 -6.07
CA GLN A 409 4.80 20.93 -7.29
C GLN A 409 4.98 22.14 -8.21
N VAL A 410 6.22 22.44 -8.59
CA VAL A 410 6.60 23.56 -9.45
C VAL A 410 7.17 23.12 -10.78
N MET A 411 7.55 21.83 -10.90
CA MET A 411 7.91 21.23 -12.18
C MET A 411 7.56 19.73 -12.19
N PRO A 412 7.39 19.12 -13.38
CA PRO A 412 7.16 17.69 -13.49
C PRO A 412 8.29 16.85 -12.90
N VAL A 413 7.93 15.69 -12.29
CA VAL A 413 8.87 14.75 -11.66
C VAL A 413 10.04 14.39 -12.58
N PHE A 414 9.77 14.07 -13.85
CA PHE A 414 10.82 13.67 -14.80
C PHE A 414 11.81 14.79 -15.09
N LYS A 415 11.38 16.06 -15.15
CA LYS A 415 12.29 17.19 -15.35
C LYS A 415 13.21 17.39 -14.16
N ALA A 416 12.71 17.19 -12.94
CA ALA A 416 13.51 17.31 -11.74
C ALA A 416 14.48 16.11 -11.56
N MET A 417 14.06 14.91 -11.95
CA MET A 417 14.92 13.73 -11.86
C MET A 417 16.06 13.75 -12.87
N ASP A 418 15.80 14.20 -14.11
CA ASP A 418 16.78 14.21 -15.21
C ASP A 418 17.57 15.52 -15.28
N GLY A 419 17.16 16.57 -14.57
CA GLY A 419 17.82 17.87 -14.60
C GLY A 419 19.12 17.91 -13.79
N GLU A 420 19.90 18.98 -14.01
CA GLU A 420 21.10 19.25 -13.21
C GLU A 420 20.74 19.50 -11.75
N LYS A 421 21.44 18.85 -10.85
CA LYS A 421 21.21 18.90 -9.40
C LYS A 421 22.49 19.30 -8.67
N GLU A 422 22.32 19.87 -7.49
CA GLU A 422 23.39 20.14 -6.54
C GLU A 422 22.99 19.68 -5.14
N ALA A 423 23.94 19.15 -4.40
CA ALA A 423 23.75 18.83 -2.98
C ALA A 423 23.86 20.08 -2.14
N VAL A 424 22.85 20.34 -1.32
CA VAL A 424 22.87 21.46 -0.36
C VAL A 424 22.65 20.92 1.06
N PRO A 425 23.18 21.56 2.10
CA PRO A 425 22.85 21.20 3.48
C PRO A 425 21.35 21.19 3.69
N LEU A 426 20.82 20.13 4.31
CA LEU A 426 19.37 19.98 4.51
C LEU A 426 18.72 21.22 5.15
N LYS A 427 19.43 21.86 6.10
CA LYS A 427 18.96 23.08 6.79
C LYS A 427 18.87 24.33 5.89
N GLU A 428 19.55 24.31 4.75
CA GLU A 428 19.62 25.44 3.81
C GLU A 428 18.74 25.20 2.59
N SER A 429 18.00 24.07 2.55
CA SER A 429 17.22 23.66 1.36
C SER A 429 15.86 24.35 1.23
N CYS A 430 15.41 25.08 2.25
CA CYS A 430 14.11 25.78 2.19
C CYS A 430 14.00 26.71 0.98
N GLY A 431 12.86 26.66 0.29
CA GLY A 431 12.60 27.43 -0.95
C GLY A 431 13.18 26.82 -2.22
N ARG A 432 14.10 25.84 -2.12
CA ARG A 432 14.68 25.15 -3.28
C ARG A 432 13.70 24.12 -3.85
N ILE A 433 13.92 23.73 -5.09
CA ILE A 433 13.14 22.67 -5.76
C ILE A 433 13.84 21.33 -5.51
N CYS A 434 13.12 20.37 -4.94
CA CYS A 434 13.65 19.05 -4.63
C CYS A 434 13.99 18.27 -5.91
N GLY A 435 15.17 17.64 -5.95
CA GLY A 435 15.66 16.82 -7.06
C GLY A 435 15.59 15.31 -6.82
N GLU A 436 15.17 14.89 -5.62
CA GLU A 436 15.13 13.50 -5.20
C GLU A 436 13.89 13.20 -4.35
N PHE A 437 13.66 11.93 -4.02
CA PHE A 437 12.58 11.57 -3.10
C PHE A 437 13.06 11.59 -1.66
N ALA A 438 12.17 11.99 -0.73
CA ALA A 438 12.33 11.73 0.70
C ALA A 438 11.05 11.08 1.22
N TYR A 439 11.13 9.85 1.76
CA TYR A 439 9.99 9.10 2.30
C TYR A 439 10.40 8.23 3.49
N ILE A 440 9.44 7.89 4.34
CA ILE A 440 9.61 6.84 5.35
C ILE A 440 9.21 5.49 4.73
N TYR A 441 9.99 4.45 4.98
CA TYR A 441 9.63 3.12 4.52
C TYR A 441 9.68 2.10 5.67
N PRO A 442 8.58 1.35 5.91
CA PRO A 442 7.26 1.42 5.31
C PRO A 442 6.50 2.71 5.63
N PRO A 443 5.49 3.18 4.84
CA PRO A 443 4.87 2.55 3.67
C PRO A 443 5.49 2.94 2.32
N GLY A 444 6.47 3.85 2.27
CA GLY A 444 7.05 4.32 1.01
C GLY A 444 6.20 5.39 0.30
N ILE A 445 5.47 6.19 1.07
CA ILE A 445 4.75 7.38 0.61
C ILE A 445 5.72 8.56 0.69
N PRO A 446 6.00 9.27 -0.41
CA PRO A 446 6.92 10.41 -0.37
C PRO A 446 6.38 11.57 0.47
N LEU A 447 7.17 12.04 1.43
CA LEU A 447 6.99 13.35 2.06
C LEU A 447 7.35 14.45 1.06
N LEU A 448 8.45 14.25 0.32
CA LEU A 448 8.93 15.09 -0.75
C LEU A 448 9.11 14.25 -2.02
N ALA A 449 8.66 14.79 -3.16
CA ALA A 449 8.88 14.22 -4.48
C ALA A 449 9.70 15.18 -5.34
N PRO A 450 10.44 14.67 -6.34
CA PRO A 450 11.19 15.53 -7.26
C PRO A 450 10.26 16.53 -7.96
N GLY A 451 10.71 17.79 -8.04
CA GLY A 451 9.95 18.89 -8.63
C GLY A 451 9.03 19.64 -7.66
N GLU A 452 8.95 19.20 -6.40
CA GLU A 452 8.25 19.93 -5.36
C GLU A 452 9.17 20.98 -4.70
N GLN A 453 8.60 22.12 -4.31
CA GLN A 453 9.31 23.15 -3.56
C GLN A 453 9.38 22.78 -2.09
N ILE A 454 10.57 22.77 -1.52
CA ILE A 454 10.82 22.49 -0.10
C ILE A 454 10.33 23.68 0.72
N THR A 455 9.25 23.50 1.48
CA THR A 455 8.76 24.51 2.43
C THR A 455 9.40 24.34 3.80
N GLU A 456 9.33 25.38 4.64
CA GLU A 456 9.84 25.33 6.00
C GLU A 456 9.15 24.20 6.81
N GLU A 457 7.83 24.07 6.67
CA GLU A 457 7.02 23.05 7.35
C GLU A 457 7.41 21.61 6.95
N ILE A 458 7.71 21.38 5.66
CA ILE A 458 8.18 20.06 5.18
C ILE A 458 9.58 19.77 5.70
N LEU A 459 10.45 20.78 5.72
CA LEU A 459 11.80 20.66 6.24
C LEU A 459 11.80 20.34 7.74
N GLU A 460 10.98 21.02 8.53
CA GLU A 460 10.75 20.73 9.96
C GLU A 460 10.27 19.28 10.16
N THR A 461 9.29 18.84 9.35
CA THR A 461 8.75 17.48 9.41
C THR A 461 9.84 16.44 9.12
N LEU A 462 10.66 16.68 8.08
CA LEU A 462 11.75 15.77 7.73
C LEU A 462 12.82 15.71 8.84
N GLN A 463 13.17 16.86 9.40
CA GLN A 463 14.11 16.94 10.53
C GLN A 463 13.55 16.27 11.79
N ASP A 464 12.26 16.37 12.05
CA ASP A 464 11.61 15.67 13.18
C ASP A 464 11.65 14.15 12.98
N TYR A 465 11.42 13.66 11.76
CA TYR A 465 11.57 12.25 11.43
C TYR A 465 13.00 11.73 11.67
N ILE A 466 14.00 12.50 11.25
CA ILE A 466 15.42 12.17 11.48
C ILE A 466 15.74 12.16 12.99
N LYS A 467 15.27 13.16 13.74
CA LYS A 467 15.46 13.20 15.20
C LYS A 467 14.81 12.05 15.96
N LYS A 468 13.69 11.54 15.44
CA LYS A 468 12.97 10.38 15.97
C LYS A 468 13.50 9.04 15.48
N ASP A 469 14.63 9.04 14.77
CA ASP A 469 15.28 7.84 14.19
C ASP A 469 14.33 7.02 13.30
N LEU A 470 13.37 7.70 12.62
CA LEU A 470 12.51 7.04 11.66
C LEU A 470 13.28 6.71 10.37
N PRO A 471 12.98 5.59 9.69
CA PRO A 471 13.75 5.11 8.53
C PRO A 471 13.49 5.94 7.27
N VAL A 472 14.04 7.16 7.22
CA VAL A 472 14.00 8.02 6.03
C VAL A 472 14.83 7.39 4.91
N GLN A 473 14.25 7.31 3.72
CA GLN A 473 14.85 6.72 2.52
C GLN A 473 14.57 7.60 1.29
N GLY A 474 15.26 7.28 0.17
CA GLY A 474 15.07 7.93 -1.11
C GLY A 474 16.04 9.07 -1.38
N MET A 475 16.72 9.58 -0.36
CA MET A 475 17.78 10.56 -0.48
C MET A 475 19.09 9.88 -0.89
N GLU A 476 19.89 10.56 -1.73
CA GLU A 476 21.22 10.07 -2.13
C GLU A 476 22.19 10.04 -0.95
N ASP A 477 22.11 11.05 -0.09
CA ASP A 477 22.87 11.11 1.15
C ASP A 477 22.21 10.26 2.24
N THR A 478 22.79 9.10 2.53
CA THR A 478 22.29 8.17 3.56
C THR A 478 22.52 8.66 4.99
N ASP A 479 23.42 9.65 5.19
CA ASP A 479 23.65 10.29 6.49
C ASP A 479 22.63 11.41 6.77
N LEU A 480 21.77 11.73 5.80
CA LEU A 480 20.68 12.70 5.88
C LEU A 480 21.13 14.13 6.28
N VAL A 481 22.34 14.50 5.89
CA VAL A 481 22.93 15.82 6.16
C VAL A 481 22.64 16.78 5.00
N THR A 482 22.62 16.25 3.78
CA THR A 482 22.39 16.99 2.53
C THR A 482 21.17 16.48 1.79
N ILE A 483 20.64 17.29 0.88
CA ILE A 483 19.54 16.93 -0.02
C ILE A 483 19.84 17.42 -1.43
N GLN A 484 19.51 16.62 -2.45
CA GLN A 484 19.63 17.02 -3.85
C GLN A 484 18.53 18.01 -4.22
N VAL A 485 18.91 19.16 -4.75
CA VAL A 485 18.00 20.18 -5.25
C VAL A 485 18.36 20.55 -6.67
N MET A 486 17.41 21.09 -7.40
CA MET A 486 17.70 21.61 -8.75
C MET A 486 18.77 22.69 -8.69
N ALA A 487 19.80 22.55 -9.52
CA ALA A 487 20.84 23.57 -9.63
C ALA A 487 20.23 24.92 -10.00
N LEU A 488 20.66 25.99 -9.36
CA LEU A 488 20.30 27.34 -9.78
C LEU A 488 20.91 27.53 -11.17
N SER A 489 20.07 27.77 -12.18
CA SER A 489 20.54 28.12 -13.51
C SER A 489 21.43 29.36 -13.41
N GLY A 490 22.72 29.11 -13.24
CA GLY A 490 23.73 30.13 -13.41
C GLY A 490 23.59 30.67 -14.80
N GLY A 491 23.32 31.96 -14.94
CA GLY A 491 23.06 32.61 -16.22
C GLY A 491 24.12 32.28 -17.28
N ARG A 492 23.81 31.31 -18.10
CA ARG A 492 24.32 31.25 -19.47
C ARG A 492 23.21 31.74 -20.34
N SER A 493 23.14 33.06 -20.51
CA SER A 493 22.53 33.68 -21.69
C SER A 493 23.23 33.10 -22.90
N VAL A 494 22.49 32.37 -23.72
CA VAL A 494 22.84 32.13 -25.13
C VAL A 494 21.99 33.04 -25.97
#